data_f73e5b50878b6fac3a1a151493b278c1
#
_entry.id   f73e5b50878b6fac3a1a151493b278c1
#
_cell.length_a   1.000
_cell.length_b   1.000
_cell.length_c   1.000
_cell.angle_alpha   90.00
_cell.angle_beta   90.00
_cell.angle_gamma   90.00
#
_symmetry.space_group_name_H-M   'P 1'
#
loop_
_entity.id
_entity.type
_entity.pdbx_description
1 polymer ?
#
loop_
_entity_poly.entity_id
_entity_poly.type
_entity_poly.pdbx_seq_one_letter_code
_entity_poly.pdbx_strand_id
1 'polypeptide(L)' 'MSNPTENAFWLVWSPTGARPPKHRHLSERSAIQEAERLAREHPGELFVVLEAIASRRVDAMVRTTFINGSAGIPF' A
#
# COMPACT_ATOMS: atom_id res chain seq x y z
N MET A 1 -18.56 -4.13 -17.13
CA MET A 1 -18.27 -3.63 -16.53
C MET A 1 -17.39 -3.87 -15.83
N SER A 2 -16.89 -3.31 -15.61
CA SER A 2 -15.94 -3.53 -15.03
C SER A 2 -16.09 -3.57 -13.77
N ASN A 3 -15.57 -4.37 -13.25
CA ASN A 3 -15.72 -4.44 -11.98
C ASN A 3 -14.84 -3.55 -11.32
N PRO A 4 -15.06 -3.26 -10.10
CA PRO A 4 -14.24 -2.35 -9.35
C PRO A 4 -12.93 -2.94 -8.89
N THR A 5 -12.45 -3.94 -9.56
CA THR A 5 -11.17 -4.53 -9.19
C THR A 5 -10.06 -3.73 -9.82
N GLU A 6 -9.08 -3.38 -9.03
CA GLU A 6 -7.91 -2.68 -9.52
C GLU A 6 -6.68 -3.49 -9.23
N ASN A 7 -5.61 -3.17 -9.92
CA ASN A 7 -4.34 -3.81 -9.62
C ASN A 7 -3.89 -3.42 -8.23
N ALA A 8 -3.35 -4.35 -7.53
CA ALA A 8 -2.79 -4.08 -6.22
C ALA A 8 -1.62 -3.12 -6.32
N PHE A 9 -1.34 -2.44 -5.25
CA PHE A 9 -0.17 -1.59 -5.19
C PHE A 9 0.44 -1.72 -3.81
N TRP A 10 1.64 -1.18 -3.65
CA TRP A 10 2.39 -1.29 -2.42
C TRP A 10 2.82 0.08 -1.96
N LEU A 11 2.94 0.25 -0.65
CA LEU A 11 3.40 1.49 -0.04
C LEU A 11 4.60 1.17 0.84
N VAL A 12 5.48 2.15 0.99
CA VAL A 12 6.57 2.04 1.94
C VAL A 12 6.23 2.97 3.11
N TRP A 13 6.24 2.43 4.30
CA TRP A 13 5.79 3.14 5.49
C TRP A 13 6.82 3.01 6.60
N SER A 14 7.02 4.09 7.33
CA SER A 14 7.88 4.06 8.50
C SER A 14 7.04 4.41 9.72
N PRO A 15 6.94 3.50 10.68
CA PRO A 15 6.11 3.78 11.87
C PRO A 15 6.63 4.93 12.71
N THR A 16 7.91 5.25 12.57
CA THR A 16 8.47 6.37 13.33
C THR A 16 8.69 7.59 12.45
N GLY A 17 8.36 7.50 11.17
CA GLY A 17 8.55 8.63 10.27
C GLY A 17 7.47 9.65 10.41
N ALA A 18 7.78 10.88 10.04
CA ALA A 18 6.84 11.98 10.19
C ALA A 18 5.90 12.10 9.01
N ARG A 19 6.16 11.44 7.91
CA ARG A 19 5.36 11.62 6.71
C ARG A 19 4.59 10.36 6.38
N PRO A 20 3.31 10.49 6.04
CA PRO A 20 2.56 9.32 5.59
C PRO A 20 3.04 8.90 4.20
N PRO A 21 2.92 7.63 3.86
CA PRO A 21 3.29 7.18 2.54
C PRO A 21 2.30 7.70 1.51
N LYS A 22 2.81 8.19 0.39
CA LYS A 22 1.95 8.71 -0.67
C LYS A 22 2.21 8.05 -2.00
N HIS A 23 3.38 7.50 -2.21
CA HIS A 23 3.72 6.95 -3.50
C HIS A 23 3.22 5.52 -3.60
N ARG A 24 2.49 5.23 -4.66
CA ARG A 24 2.01 3.88 -4.90
C ARG A 24 2.98 3.18 -5.82
N HIS A 25 3.54 2.08 -5.34
CA HIS A 25 4.41 1.27 -6.16
C HIS A 25 3.57 0.21 -6.84
N LEU A 26 3.79 0.01 -8.12
CA LEU A 26 2.97 -0.91 -8.89
C LEU A 26 3.52 -2.32 -8.88
N SER A 27 4.64 -2.55 -8.21
CA SER A 27 5.15 -3.89 -8.02
C SER A 27 5.77 -3.99 -6.65
N GLU A 28 5.77 -5.20 -6.12
CA GLU A 28 6.38 -5.45 -4.83
C GLU A 28 7.88 -5.17 -4.89
N ARG A 29 8.52 -5.53 -5.99
CA ARG A 29 9.94 -5.31 -6.15
C ARG A 29 10.30 -3.83 -6.05
N SER A 30 9.50 -2.98 -6.71
CA SER A 30 9.74 -1.55 -6.68
C SER A 30 9.64 -1.03 -5.24
N ALA A 31 8.65 -1.48 -4.50
CA ALA A 31 8.48 -1.04 -3.12
C ALA A 31 9.63 -1.51 -2.24
N ILE A 32 10.08 -2.74 -2.43
CA ILE A 32 11.20 -3.27 -1.66
C ILE A 32 12.47 -2.48 -1.95
N GLN A 33 12.71 -2.16 -3.21
CA GLN A 33 13.90 -1.38 -3.57
C GLN A 33 13.86 0.00 -2.94
N GLU A 34 12.69 0.61 -2.91
CA GLU A 34 12.56 1.92 -2.29
C GLU A 34 12.77 1.84 -0.78
N ALA A 35 12.23 0.81 -0.14
CA ALA A 35 12.42 0.63 1.29
C ALA A 35 13.91 0.45 1.61
N GLU A 36 14.62 -0.29 0.78
CA GLU A 36 16.05 -0.48 0.99
C GLU A 36 16.81 0.82 0.82
N ARG A 37 16.45 1.60 -0.18
CA ARG A 37 17.11 2.88 -0.39
C ARG A 37 16.91 3.80 0.80
N LEU A 38 15.67 3.88 1.27
CA LEU A 38 15.36 4.74 2.41
C LEU A 38 16.05 4.26 3.68
N ALA A 39 16.12 2.95 3.86
CA ALA A 39 16.80 2.42 5.05
C ALA A 39 18.27 2.77 5.05
N ARG A 40 18.90 2.80 3.87
CA ARG A 40 20.30 3.21 3.82
C ARG A 40 20.47 4.69 4.09
N GLU A 41 19.49 5.51 3.65
CA GLU A 41 19.59 6.95 3.87
C GLU A 41 19.28 7.34 5.30
N HIS A 42 18.53 6.51 6.01
CA HIS A 42 18.10 6.83 7.37
C HIS A 42 18.42 5.66 8.30
N PRO A 43 19.69 5.43 8.60
CA PRO A 43 20.06 4.30 9.43
C PRO A 43 19.33 4.31 10.77
N GLY A 44 18.84 3.17 11.17
CA GLY A 44 18.12 3.05 12.42
C GLY A 44 16.63 3.20 12.31
N GLU A 45 16.14 3.69 11.16
CA GLU A 45 14.70 3.84 10.97
C GLU A 45 14.16 2.62 10.24
N LEU A 46 12.99 2.16 10.66
CA LEU A 46 12.38 0.97 10.08
C LEU A 46 11.49 1.38 8.91
N PHE A 47 11.58 0.68 7.80
CA PHE A 47 10.71 0.90 6.66
C PHE A 47 10.00 -0.39 6.32
N VAL A 48 8.68 -0.32 6.23
CA VAL A 48 7.83 -1.49 6.04
C VAL A 48 7.15 -1.40 4.68
N VAL A 49 7.15 -2.48 3.93
CA VAL A 49 6.42 -2.54 2.67
C VAL A 49 5.03 -3.06 2.97
N LEU A 50 4.03 -2.28 2.61
CA LEU A 50 2.64 -2.62 2.84
C LEU A 50 1.95 -2.87 1.52
N GLU A 51 1.12 -3.90 1.49
CA GLU A 51 0.38 -4.24 0.29
C GLU A 51 -1.07 -3.82 0.47
N ALA A 52 -1.62 -3.15 -0.54
CA ALA A 52 -3.01 -2.74 -0.48
C ALA A 52 -3.90 -3.94 -0.78
N ILE A 53 -4.87 -4.20 0.07
CA ILE A 53 -5.75 -5.34 -0.14
C ILE A 53 -7.21 -4.92 -0.35
N ALA A 54 -7.61 -3.75 0.11
CA ALA A 54 -8.99 -3.32 -0.09
C ALA A 54 -9.11 -1.84 0.23
N SER A 55 -10.09 -1.19 -0.37
CA SER A 55 -10.43 0.17 -0.01
C SER A 55 -11.94 0.33 0.00
N ARG A 56 -12.40 1.32 0.71
CA ARG A 56 -13.83 1.59 0.80
C ARG A 56 -14.05 3.08 0.80
N ARG A 57 -15.12 3.50 0.16
CA ARG A 57 -15.52 4.89 0.15
C ARG A 57 -17.03 4.94 0.23
N VAL A 58 -17.55 5.80 1.08
CA VAL A 58 -18.97 5.80 1.34
C VAL A 58 -19.74 6.75 0.44
N ASP A 59 -19.11 7.81 0.01
CA ASP A 59 -19.84 8.89 -0.65
C ASP A 59 -20.50 8.44 -1.95
N ALA A 60 -20.08 7.40 -2.58
CA ALA A 60 -20.72 6.91 -3.80
C ALA A 60 -20.87 5.42 -3.77
N MET A 61 -20.92 4.84 -2.61
CA MET A 61 -21.07 3.40 -2.45
C MET A 61 -19.98 2.63 -3.18
N VAL A 62 -18.82 3.22 -3.31
CA VAL A 62 -17.73 2.58 -4.02
C VAL A 62 -17.02 1.59 -3.11
N ARG A 63 -16.83 0.39 -3.62
CA ARG A 63 -16.06 -0.61 -2.90
C ARG A 63 -15.07 -1.21 -3.87
N THR A 64 -13.81 -1.23 -3.50
CA THR A 64 -12.77 -1.78 -4.35
C THR A 64 -12.04 -2.86 -3.59
N THR A 65 -11.96 -4.03 -4.19
CA THR A 65 -11.21 -5.14 -3.61
C THR A 65 -10.03 -5.40 -4.51
N PHE A 66 -8.85 -5.42 -3.90
CA PHE A 66 -7.65 -5.68 -4.66
C PHE A 66 -7.45 -7.18 -4.79
N ILE A 67 -6.85 -7.55 -5.90
CA ILE A 67 -6.90 -8.93 -6.35
C ILE A 67 -6.35 -9.91 -5.34
N ASN A 68 -5.34 -9.54 -4.63
CA ASN A 68 -4.70 -10.49 -3.76
C ASN A 68 -5.16 -10.38 -2.34
N GLY A 69 -6.20 -9.63 -2.08
CA GLY A 69 -6.57 -9.38 -0.72
C GLY A 69 -7.36 -10.47 -0.10
N SER A 70 -7.48 -10.40 1.21
CA SER A 70 -8.36 -11.26 1.94
C SER A 70 -9.69 -10.60 1.92
N ALA A 71 -10.41 -10.84 0.91
CA ALA A 71 -11.69 -10.19 0.74
C ALA A 71 -12.58 -10.46 1.92
N GLY A 72 -13.41 -9.52 2.23
CA GLY A 72 -14.42 -9.76 3.24
C GLY A 72 -14.03 -9.35 4.63
N ILE A 73 -12.92 -8.70 4.82
CA ILE A 73 -12.58 -8.22 6.13
C ILE A 73 -13.39 -6.97 6.41
N PRO A 74 -14.25 -6.98 7.40
CA PRO A 74 -15.08 -5.81 7.66
C PRO A 74 -14.31 -4.80 8.50
N PHE A 75 -14.74 -3.62 8.42
CA PHE A 75 -14.21 -2.57 9.27
C PHE A 75 -15.33 -1.85 9.95
#